data_153a9cc24e966852e32aead56c397ec7
#
_entry.id   153a9cc24e966852e32aead56c397ec7
#
_cell.length_a   1.000
_cell.length_b   1.000
_cell.length_c   1.000
_cell.angle_alpha   90.00
_cell.angle_beta   90.00
_cell.angle_gamma   90.00
#
_symmetry.space_group_name_H-M   'P 1'
#
loop_
_entity.id
_entity.type
_entity.pdbx_description
1 polymer ?
#
loop_
_entity_poly.entity_id
_entity_poly.type
_entity_poly.pdbx_seq_one_letter_code
_entity_poly.pdbx_strand_id
1 'polypeptide(L)'
;ARLKGIIPQENIIMLTRSEYVDLVKEQVPEITDSQILCEPAHRRTGPGNAWAAYHIKALNPDAKIMVAPCDNIILRVDEFRESVEKAFEFIEHHDTLLTFGVKPTHPETRYGYIQQGREIDGDFAMVKTFTEKPDLELAKVFVDSGEFYWNTGIFFWSATSIIKALNDNAAKVSPKFREGEGIYGTDKEEEFIKEIYSASQSISIDYAVLEKADNVTVLRVDGIGWTDLGTWGSLYDVSPKNHDGNVLQGTKTMMMNSHNNIVSTQGDKLVVVSELDDYIIADSENALLIVPRSEEQKIRTYVREVKATYGDEYK
;
A
#
# COMPACT_ATOMS: atom_id res chain seq x y z
N ALA A 1 -8.42 2.33 13.37
CA ALA A 1 -7.90 2.16 14.74
C ALA A 1 -6.55 2.86 14.93
N ARG A 2 -5.52 2.62 14.05
CA ARG A 2 -4.14 3.15 14.19
C ARG A 2 -4.02 4.69 14.15
N LEU A 3 -4.97 5.38 13.52
CA LEU A 3 -4.98 6.85 13.40
C LEU A 3 -5.91 7.53 14.40
N LYS A 4 -6.60 6.75 15.26
CA LYS A 4 -7.54 7.29 16.24
C LYS A 4 -6.81 8.20 17.23
N GLY A 5 -7.26 9.44 17.35
CA GLY A 5 -6.66 10.45 18.25
C GLY A 5 -5.58 11.32 17.59
N ILE A 6 -5.13 11.00 16.36
CA ILE A 6 -4.21 11.84 15.58
C ILE A 6 -5.00 12.57 14.49
N ILE A 7 -5.78 11.85 13.72
CA ILE A 7 -6.59 12.41 12.62
C ILE A 7 -8.07 12.34 13.05
N PRO A 8 -8.79 13.47 13.08
CA PRO A 8 -10.24 13.48 13.28
C PRO A 8 -10.92 12.59 12.24
N GLN A 9 -11.94 11.85 12.68
CA GLN A 9 -12.58 10.86 11.81
C GLN A 9 -13.20 11.50 10.56
N GLU A 10 -13.79 12.66 10.70
CA GLU A 10 -14.37 13.47 9.61
C GLU A 10 -13.34 13.88 8.55
N ASN A 11 -12.05 13.85 8.87
CA ASN A 11 -10.95 14.16 7.95
C ASN A 11 -10.34 12.90 7.29
N ILE A 12 -10.90 11.72 7.52
CA ILE A 12 -10.47 10.49 6.88
C ILE A 12 -11.26 10.30 5.59
N ILE A 13 -10.56 10.22 4.46
CA ILE A 13 -11.14 9.96 3.15
C ILE A 13 -10.68 8.59 2.68
N MET A 14 -11.62 7.79 2.22
CA MET A 14 -11.37 6.48 1.63
C MET A 14 -11.48 6.56 0.11
N LEU A 15 -10.35 6.33 -0.57
CA LEU A 15 -10.32 6.21 -2.03
C LEU A 15 -10.47 4.74 -2.40
N THR A 16 -11.52 4.38 -3.11
CA THR A 16 -11.83 2.99 -3.46
C THR A 16 -12.62 2.88 -4.76
N ARG A 17 -12.85 1.66 -5.24
CA ARG A 17 -13.70 1.39 -6.40
C ARG A 17 -15.13 1.07 -5.98
N SER A 18 -16.07 1.27 -6.91
CA SER A 18 -17.51 1.04 -6.65
C SER A 18 -17.83 -0.36 -6.11
N GLU A 19 -17.12 -1.37 -6.56
CA GLU A 19 -17.29 -2.77 -6.12
C GLU A 19 -16.91 -3.02 -4.66
N TYR A 20 -16.15 -2.12 -4.03
CA TYR A 20 -15.71 -2.26 -2.64
C TYR A 20 -16.38 -1.27 -1.67
N VAL A 21 -17.27 -0.40 -2.15
CA VAL A 21 -17.94 0.61 -1.29
C VAL A 21 -18.72 -0.04 -0.17
N ASP A 22 -19.49 -1.10 -0.47
CA ASP A 22 -20.27 -1.81 0.54
C ASP A 22 -19.39 -2.49 1.58
N LEU A 23 -18.26 -3.08 1.15
CA LEU A 23 -17.27 -3.68 2.04
C LEU A 23 -16.60 -2.63 2.94
N VAL A 24 -16.30 -1.44 2.40
CA VAL A 24 -15.76 -0.32 3.20
C VAL A 24 -16.76 0.09 4.27
N LYS A 25 -18.04 0.23 3.93
CA LYS A 25 -19.10 0.60 4.89
C LYS A 25 -19.33 -0.50 5.94
N GLU A 26 -19.19 -1.77 5.57
CA GLU A 26 -19.28 -2.88 6.50
C GLU A 26 -18.12 -2.86 7.52
N GLN A 27 -16.89 -2.63 7.05
CA GLN A 27 -15.69 -2.64 7.90
C GLN A 27 -15.45 -1.34 8.68
N VAL A 28 -15.99 -0.22 8.19
CA VAL A 28 -15.88 1.11 8.80
C VAL A 28 -17.29 1.73 8.86
N PRO A 29 -18.17 1.23 9.75
CA PRO A 29 -19.58 1.65 9.81
C PRO A 29 -19.80 3.15 10.07
N GLU A 30 -18.80 3.79 10.67
CA GLU A 30 -18.83 5.21 10.97
C GLU A 30 -18.47 6.12 9.78
N ILE A 31 -18.06 5.57 8.62
CA ILE A 31 -17.72 6.37 7.45
C ILE A 31 -19.00 6.88 6.76
N THR A 32 -18.95 8.14 6.32
CA THR A 32 -20.05 8.75 5.56
C THR A 32 -19.79 8.68 4.05
N ASP A 33 -20.84 8.80 3.24
CA ASP A 33 -20.72 8.78 1.79
C ASP A 33 -19.81 9.90 1.26
N SER A 34 -19.81 11.06 1.89
CA SER A 34 -18.93 12.18 1.53
C SER A 34 -17.44 11.93 1.79
N GLN A 35 -17.11 10.92 2.57
CA GLN A 35 -15.72 10.51 2.86
C GLN A 35 -15.24 9.40 1.90
N ILE A 36 -16.07 8.95 0.96
CA ILE A 36 -15.71 7.90 0.01
C ILE A 36 -15.55 8.51 -1.38
N LEU A 37 -14.33 8.56 -1.86
CA LEU A 37 -14.02 8.90 -3.25
C LEU A 37 -14.02 7.62 -4.09
N CYS A 38 -15.07 7.45 -4.91
CA CYS A 38 -15.30 6.23 -5.68
C CYS A 38 -14.64 6.34 -7.07
N GLU A 39 -13.51 5.68 -7.27
CA GLU A 39 -12.78 5.66 -8.53
C GLU A 39 -13.61 4.98 -9.65
N PRO A 40 -13.90 5.68 -10.75
CA PRO A 40 -14.71 5.11 -11.83
C PRO A 40 -13.96 4.08 -12.69
N ALA A 41 -12.63 4.00 -12.57
CA ALA A 41 -11.80 3.05 -13.28
C ALA A 41 -10.50 2.76 -12.52
N HIS A 42 -9.90 1.57 -12.71
CA HIS A 42 -8.60 1.25 -12.14
C HIS A 42 -7.48 1.98 -12.89
N ARG A 43 -6.82 2.96 -12.24
CA ARG A 43 -5.74 3.78 -12.81
C ARG A 43 -4.47 3.85 -11.95
N ARG A 44 -4.28 2.90 -11.02
CA ARG A 44 -3.22 2.91 -10.02
C ARG A 44 -3.29 4.18 -9.15
N THR A 45 -2.25 4.43 -8.35
CA THR A 45 -2.29 5.44 -7.28
C THR A 45 -2.09 6.89 -7.75
N GLY A 46 -1.55 7.13 -8.94
CA GLY A 46 -1.28 8.50 -9.42
C GLY A 46 -2.53 9.35 -9.60
N PRO A 47 -3.50 8.93 -10.44
CA PRO A 47 -4.78 9.64 -10.60
C PRO A 47 -5.58 9.75 -9.31
N GLY A 48 -5.58 8.69 -8.47
CA GLY A 48 -6.26 8.71 -7.18
C GLY A 48 -5.71 9.77 -6.23
N ASN A 49 -4.37 9.86 -6.12
CA ASN A 49 -3.72 10.91 -5.33
C ASN A 49 -3.95 12.31 -5.91
N ALA A 50 -3.99 12.46 -7.24
CA ALA A 50 -4.31 13.73 -7.86
C ALA A 50 -5.73 14.17 -7.50
N TRP A 51 -6.72 13.29 -7.66
CA TRP A 51 -8.10 13.58 -7.26
C TRP A 51 -8.21 13.97 -5.79
N ALA A 52 -7.71 13.11 -4.89
CA ALA A 52 -7.76 13.37 -3.46
C ALA A 52 -7.10 14.70 -3.07
N ALA A 53 -5.96 15.04 -3.69
CA ALA A 53 -5.26 16.30 -3.41
C ALA A 53 -6.09 17.53 -3.81
N TYR A 54 -6.69 17.52 -5.00
CA TYR A 54 -7.55 18.64 -5.45
C TYR A 54 -8.84 18.72 -4.64
N HIS A 55 -9.48 17.60 -4.35
CA HIS A 55 -10.67 17.53 -3.50
C HIS A 55 -10.41 18.10 -2.11
N ILE A 56 -9.36 17.63 -1.43
CA ILE A 56 -9.00 18.10 -0.09
C ILE A 56 -8.62 19.57 -0.10
N LYS A 57 -7.88 20.04 -1.12
CA LYS A 57 -7.52 21.45 -1.25
C LYS A 57 -8.76 22.34 -1.40
N ALA A 58 -9.79 21.89 -2.09
CA ALA A 58 -11.04 22.63 -2.23
C ALA A 58 -11.78 22.77 -0.89
N LEU A 59 -11.69 21.75 -0.02
CA LEU A 59 -12.28 21.77 1.33
C LEU A 59 -11.42 22.60 2.31
N ASN A 60 -10.10 22.47 2.22
CA ASN A 60 -9.14 23.18 3.06
C ASN A 60 -7.84 23.47 2.26
N PRO A 61 -7.61 24.72 1.83
CA PRO A 61 -6.42 25.09 1.05
C PRO A 61 -5.08 24.85 1.75
N ASP A 62 -5.07 24.86 3.09
CA ASP A 62 -3.87 24.65 3.92
C ASP A 62 -3.72 23.22 4.43
N ALA A 63 -4.51 22.29 3.89
CA ALA A 63 -4.52 20.92 4.35
C ALA A 63 -3.15 20.25 4.26
N LYS A 64 -2.79 19.54 5.34
CA LYS A 64 -1.71 18.57 5.39
C LYS A 64 -2.34 17.18 5.18
N ILE A 65 -1.81 16.42 4.28
CA ILE A 65 -2.37 15.14 3.83
C ILE A 65 -1.42 14.01 4.19
N MET A 66 -1.94 13.00 4.84
CA MET A 66 -1.32 11.68 4.95
C MET A 66 -2.01 10.73 3.98
N VAL A 67 -1.25 10.07 3.14
CA VAL A 67 -1.72 8.95 2.31
C VAL A 67 -1.21 7.66 2.93
N ALA A 68 -2.08 6.67 3.10
CA ALA A 68 -1.70 5.39 3.66
C ALA A 68 -2.45 4.23 2.97
N PRO A 69 -1.76 3.17 2.54
CA PRO A 69 -2.41 1.94 2.08
C PRO A 69 -3.25 1.30 3.19
N CYS A 70 -4.38 0.70 2.82
CA CYS A 70 -5.27 0.06 3.78
C CYS A 70 -4.84 -1.38 4.16
N ASP A 71 -3.99 -2.00 3.34
CA ASP A 71 -3.48 -3.38 3.48
C ASP A 71 -2.19 -3.51 4.29
N ASN A 72 -1.67 -2.40 4.82
CA ASN A 72 -0.48 -2.44 5.67
C ASN A 72 -0.82 -2.79 7.12
N ILE A 73 -0.05 -3.68 7.70
CA ILE A 73 -0.03 -3.95 9.15
C ILE A 73 1.05 -3.09 9.82
N ILE A 74 0.70 -2.55 10.97
CA ILE A 74 1.57 -1.85 11.89
C ILE A 74 1.43 -2.53 13.25
N LEU A 75 2.48 -3.17 13.72
CA LEU A 75 2.45 -3.93 14.97
C LEU A 75 2.64 -3.04 16.19
N ARG A 76 3.45 -2.00 16.08
CA ARG A 76 3.73 -1.05 17.15
C ARG A 76 3.04 0.29 16.85
N VAL A 77 1.81 0.39 17.35
CA VAL A 77 0.91 1.50 17.01
C VAL A 77 1.36 2.81 17.66
N ASP A 78 1.93 2.76 18.86
CA ASP A 78 2.33 3.98 19.57
C ASP A 78 3.57 4.61 18.90
N GLU A 79 4.58 3.82 18.55
CA GLU A 79 5.76 4.28 17.79
C GLU A 79 5.38 4.80 16.40
N PHE A 80 4.39 4.17 15.78
CA PHE A 80 3.84 4.66 14.51
C PHE A 80 3.17 6.04 14.68
N ARG A 81 2.39 6.24 15.74
CA ARG A 81 1.73 7.52 16.04
C ARG A 81 2.74 8.64 16.26
N GLU A 82 3.76 8.39 17.05
CA GLU A 82 4.86 9.34 17.26
C GLU A 82 5.53 9.72 15.92
N SER A 83 5.74 8.71 15.04
CA SER A 83 6.31 8.95 13.71
C SER A 83 5.37 9.78 12.83
N VAL A 84 4.06 9.56 12.91
CA VAL A 84 3.05 10.36 12.18
C VAL A 84 3.03 11.81 12.67
N GLU A 85 3.09 12.04 13.97
CA GLU A 85 3.15 13.39 14.55
C GLU A 85 4.43 14.12 14.10
N LYS A 86 5.59 13.48 14.19
CA LYS A 86 6.86 14.02 13.66
C LYS A 86 6.78 14.37 12.18
N ALA A 87 6.14 13.51 11.38
CA ALA A 87 5.99 13.74 9.94
C ALA A 87 5.12 14.97 9.65
N PHE A 88 3.99 15.14 10.34
CA PHE A 88 3.14 16.31 10.20
C PHE A 88 3.86 17.60 10.63
N GLU A 89 4.56 17.58 11.76
CA GLU A 89 5.37 18.72 12.23
C GLU A 89 6.43 19.10 11.18
N PHE A 90 7.11 18.11 10.60
CA PHE A 90 8.15 18.37 9.60
C PHE A 90 7.59 19.03 8.35
N ILE A 91 6.48 18.52 7.78
CA ILE A 91 5.89 19.10 6.55
C ILE A 91 5.17 20.42 6.80
N GLU A 92 4.95 20.82 8.04
CA GLU A 92 4.44 22.16 8.36
C GLU A 92 5.47 23.26 8.06
N HIS A 93 6.76 22.92 8.25
CA HIS A 93 7.88 23.85 8.12
C HIS A 93 8.70 23.64 6.83
N HIS A 94 8.42 22.58 6.06
CA HIS A 94 9.19 22.22 4.88
C HIS A 94 8.28 21.92 3.68
N ASP A 95 8.54 22.56 2.54
CA ASP A 95 7.88 22.24 1.26
C ASP A 95 8.50 20.96 0.67
N THR A 96 8.02 19.80 1.13
CA THR A 96 8.56 18.49 0.77
C THR A 96 7.47 17.46 0.55
N LEU A 97 7.82 16.39 -0.18
CA LEU A 97 7.07 15.14 -0.28
C LEU A 97 7.74 14.12 0.63
N LEU A 98 7.16 13.88 1.81
CA LEU A 98 7.76 12.99 2.79
C LEU A 98 7.20 11.58 2.67
N THR A 99 8.07 10.59 2.78
CA THR A 99 7.70 9.17 2.84
C THR A 99 8.31 8.48 4.06
N PHE A 100 7.63 7.44 4.56
CA PHE A 100 8.21 6.56 5.57
C PHE A 100 9.11 5.52 4.92
N GLY A 101 10.33 5.38 5.44
CA GLY A 101 11.29 4.36 5.07
C GLY A 101 11.57 3.39 6.21
N VAL A 102 11.44 2.10 5.95
CA VAL A 102 11.71 1.02 6.90
C VAL A 102 12.97 0.26 6.48
N LYS A 103 13.85 -0.05 7.44
CA LYS A 103 15.09 -0.78 7.15
C LYS A 103 14.79 -2.18 6.58
N PRO A 104 15.33 -2.52 5.40
CA PRO A 104 15.16 -3.84 4.81
C PRO A 104 15.77 -4.94 5.68
N THR A 105 15.06 -6.04 5.83
CA THR A 105 15.53 -7.26 6.53
C THR A 105 15.90 -8.39 5.56
N HIS A 106 15.43 -8.29 4.32
CA HIS A 106 15.68 -9.27 3.24
C HIS A 106 15.48 -8.60 1.87
N PRO A 107 15.95 -9.20 0.76
CA PRO A 107 15.75 -8.65 -0.58
C PRO A 107 14.33 -8.93 -1.09
N GLU A 108 13.42 -7.97 -0.91
CA GLU A 108 12.03 -8.04 -1.39
C GLU A 108 11.90 -7.32 -2.74
N THR A 109 11.38 -8.01 -3.75
CA THR A 109 11.26 -7.48 -5.13
C THR A 109 9.96 -6.75 -5.41
N ARG A 110 9.03 -6.75 -4.46
CA ARG A 110 7.70 -6.12 -4.61
C ARG A 110 7.59 -4.76 -3.95
N TYR A 111 8.59 -4.36 -3.17
CA TYR A 111 8.65 -3.05 -2.54
C TYR A 111 9.46 -2.07 -3.37
N GLY A 112 9.16 -0.79 -3.21
CA GLY A 112 10.05 0.28 -3.61
C GLY A 112 11.22 0.39 -2.64
N TYR A 113 12.37 0.82 -3.14
CA TYR A 113 13.57 1.10 -2.36
C TYR A 113 13.94 2.57 -2.48
N ILE A 114 14.27 3.16 -1.35
CA ILE A 114 14.65 4.56 -1.20
C ILE A 114 16.10 4.61 -0.76
N GLN A 115 16.99 5.15 -1.59
CA GLN A 115 18.35 5.45 -1.15
C GLN A 115 18.34 6.77 -0.38
N GLN A 116 18.82 6.74 0.85
CA GLN A 116 19.01 7.96 1.61
C GLN A 116 20.16 8.80 1.01
N GLY A 117 19.97 10.09 1.00
CA GLY A 117 20.98 11.07 0.61
C GLY A 117 21.48 11.86 1.81
N ARG A 118 21.56 13.18 1.66
CA ARG A 118 22.00 14.09 2.72
C ARG A 118 21.01 14.08 3.90
N GLU A 119 21.53 13.88 5.10
CA GLU A 119 20.75 14.06 6.33
C GLU A 119 20.28 15.52 6.47
N ILE A 120 19.06 15.70 6.98
CA ILE A 120 18.46 17.01 7.24
C ILE A 120 18.51 17.27 8.74
N ASP A 121 17.82 16.44 9.52
CA ASP A 121 17.74 16.52 10.97
C ASP A 121 17.24 15.18 11.53
N GLY A 122 17.94 14.64 12.54
CA GLY A 122 17.56 13.42 13.24
C GLY A 122 17.31 12.24 12.27
N ASP A 123 16.06 11.79 12.20
CA ASP A 123 15.66 10.65 11.36
C ASP A 123 15.27 11.05 9.93
N PHE A 124 15.38 12.34 9.57
CA PHE A 124 15.02 12.85 8.25
C PHE A 124 16.24 12.94 7.33
N ALA A 125 16.09 12.47 6.10
CA ALA A 125 17.10 12.60 5.05
C ALA A 125 16.44 12.91 3.70
N MET A 126 17.18 13.65 2.83
CA MET A 126 16.78 13.79 1.44
C MET A 126 16.82 12.41 0.77
N VAL A 127 15.90 12.16 -0.15
CA VAL A 127 15.96 10.97 -1.02
C VAL A 127 16.96 11.25 -2.13
N LYS A 128 17.93 10.34 -2.33
CA LYS A 128 18.90 10.40 -3.41
C LYS A 128 18.41 9.68 -4.65
N THR A 129 17.85 8.49 -4.49
CA THR A 129 17.23 7.72 -5.56
C THR A 129 16.02 6.98 -5.03
N PHE A 130 15.05 6.76 -5.90
CA PHE A 130 13.87 5.95 -5.65
C PHE A 130 13.81 4.87 -6.72
N THR A 131 13.68 3.61 -6.34
CA THR A 131 13.62 2.48 -7.27
C THR A 131 12.45 1.59 -6.92
N GLU A 132 11.45 1.57 -7.77
CA GLU A 132 10.23 0.79 -7.55
C GLU A 132 10.40 -0.63 -8.08
N LYS A 133 10.20 -1.62 -7.22
CA LYS A 133 10.15 -3.05 -7.56
C LYS A 133 11.37 -3.53 -8.37
N PRO A 134 12.58 -3.49 -7.80
CA PRO A 134 13.81 -3.96 -8.45
C PRO A 134 13.75 -5.47 -8.70
N ASP A 135 14.61 -5.96 -9.58
CA ASP A 135 14.86 -7.40 -9.65
C ASP A 135 15.60 -7.92 -8.41
N LEU A 136 15.68 -9.23 -8.26
CA LEU A 136 16.25 -9.86 -7.06
C LEU A 136 17.73 -9.52 -6.86
N GLU A 137 18.52 -9.45 -7.93
CA GLU A 137 19.96 -9.16 -7.83
C GLU A 137 20.18 -7.72 -7.36
N LEU A 138 19.42 -6.78 -7.89
CA LEU A 138 19.49 -5.39 -7.46
C LEU A 138 18.96 -5.22 -6.03
N ALA A 139 17.88 -5.93 -5.65
CA ALA A 139 17.37 -5.92 -4.29
C ALA A 139 18.39 -6.42 -3.26
N LYS A 140 19.18 -7.46 -3.58
CA LYS A 140 20.29 -7.93 -2.74
C LYS A 140 21.36 -6.85 -2.54
N VAL A 141 21.76 -6.20 -3.63
CA VAL A 141 22.74 -5.09 -3.57
C VAL A 141 22.23 -3.97 -2.68
N PHE A 142 20.95 -3.61 -2.76
CA PHE A 142 20.37 -2.57 -1.92
C PHE A 142 20.39 -2.94 -0.43
N VAL A 143 20.03 -4.18 -0.10
CA VAL A 143 20.06 -4.67 1.30
C VAL A 143 21.48 -4.69 1.83
N ASP A 144 22.43 -5.24 1.05
CA ASP A 144 23.84 -5.41 1.45
C ASP A 144 24.57 -4.06 1.63
N SER A 145 24.18 -3.03 0.85
CA SER A 145 24.78 -1.70 0.97
C SER A 145 24.46 -1.00 2.29
N GLY A 146 23.31 -1.34 2.89
CA GLY A 146 22.83 -0.70 4.11
C GLY A 146 22.33 0.75 3.95
N GLU A 147 22.34 1.32 2.74
CA GLU A 147 21.95 2.72 2.46
C GLU A 147 20.47 2.85 2.04
N PHE A 148 19.79 1.74 1.83
CA PHE A 148 18.42 1.73 1.33
C PHE A 148 17.40 1.41 2.40
N TYR A 149 16.19 1.94 2.19
CA TYR A 149 15.00 1.69 3.00
C TYR A 149 13.86 1.21 2.09
N TRP A 150 13.00 0.36 2.59
CA TRP A 150 11.74 0.04 1.91
C TRP A 150 10.79 1.23 1.94
N ASN A 151 10.22 1.57 0.79
CA ASN A 151 9.11 2.50 0.70
C ASN A 151 7.83 1.85 1.24
N THR A 152 7.29 2.40 2.31
CA THR A 152 6.06 1.86 2.93
C THR A 152 4.79 2.24 2.15
N GLY A 153 4.87 3.17 1.21
CA GLY A 153 3.69 3.76 0.56
C GLY A 153 2.90 4.71 1.47
N ILE A 154 3.46 5.06 2.64
CA ILE A 154 2.86 6.05 3.54
C ILE A 154 3.55 7.39 3.27
N PHE A 155 2.76 8.37 2.81
CA PHE A 155 3.26 9.66 2.36
C PHE A 155 2.63 10.80 3.15
N PHE A 156 3.38 11.91 3.27
CA PHE A 156 2.92 13.15 3.88
C PHE A 156 3.33 14.34 3.02
N TRP A 157 2.41 15.26 2.80
CA TRP A 157 2.62 16.48 2.05
C TRP A 157 1.55 17.53 2.31
N SER A 158 1.80 18.80 1.99
CA SER A 158 0.70 19.75 1.89
C SER A 158 -0.08 19.51 0.58
N ALA A 159 -1.36 19.88 0.56
CA ALA A 159 -2.15 19.83 -0.67
C ALA A 159 -1.50 20.63 -1.80
N THR A 160 -0.89 21.76 -1.46
CA THR A 160 -0.18 22.62 -2.40
C THR A 160 1.10 21.98 -2.93
N SER A 161 1.92 21.33 -2.07
CA SER A 161 3.17 20.69 -2.46
C SER A 161 2.92 19.52 -3.42
N ILE A 162 1.95 18.65 -3.13
CA ILE A 162 1.65 17.52 -4.02
C ILE A 162 1.04 17.95 -5.34
N ILE A 163 0.16 18.95 -5.36
CA ILE A 163 -0.41 19.48 -6.61
C ILE A 163 0.67 20.12 -7.47
N LYS A 164 1.59 20.89 -6.87
CA LYS A 164 2.75 21.42 -7.58
C LYS A 164 3.59 20.29 -8.17
N ALA A 165 3.96 19.28 -7.38
CA ALA A 165 4.76 18.16 -7.84
C ALA A 165 4.08 17.35 -8.95
N LEU A 166 2.76 17.18 -8.90
CA LEU A 166 1.96 16.57 -9.97
C LEU A 166 2.03 17.40 -11.26
N ASN A 167 1.91 18.73 -11.15
CA ASN A 167 1.99 19.63 -12.30
C ASN A 167 3.37 19.58 -12.97
N ASP A 168 4.42 19.55 -12.17
CA ASP A 168 5.81 19.56 -12.65
C ASP A 168 6.24 18.21 -13.25
N ASN A 169 5.79 17.09 -12.69
CA ASN A 169 6.32 15.76 -13.00
C ASN A 169 5.34 14.81 -13.71
N ALA A 170 4.03 15.04 -13.62
CA ALA A 170 2.99 14.12 -14.10
C ALA A 170 2.17 14.71 -15.26
N ALA A 171 2.82 15.16 -16.33
CA ALA A 171 2.21 15.86 -17.47
C ALA A 171 1.05 15.10 -18.17
N LYS A 172 0.95 13.77 -18.00
CA LYS A 172 -0.15 12.96 -18.55
C LYS A 172 -1.30 12.72 -17.56
N VAL A 173 -1.15 13.17 -16.31
CA VAL A 173 -2.17 13.06 -15.26
C VAL A 173 -2.68 14.43 -14.87
N SER A 174 -1.80 15.30 -14.42
CA SER A 174 -2.14 16.57 -13.79
C SER A 174 -3.04 17.51 -14.61
N PRO A 175 -2.83 17.74 -15.93
CA PRO A 175 -3.63 18.75 -16.65
C PRO A 175 -5.13 18.51 -16.56
N LYS A 176 -5.58 17.26 -16.64
CA LYS A 176 -6.99 16.91 -16.57
C LYS A 176 -7.61 17.22 -15.21
N PHE A 177 -6.90 16.91 -14.13
CA PHE A 177 -7.37 17.22 -12.77
C PHE A 177 -7.35 18.70 -12.47
N ARG A 178 -6.39 19.45 -13.01
CA ARG A 178 -6.33 20.93 -12.86
C ARG A 178 -7.54 21.63 -13.51
N GLU A 179 -8.08 21.10 -14.60
CA GLU A 179 -9.30 21.65 -15.24
C GLU A 179 -10.51 21.65 -14.32
N GLY A 180 -10.50 20.81 -13.27
CA GLY A 180 -11.54 20.73 -12.24
C GLY A 180 -11.41 21.75 -11.11
N GLU A 181 -10.44 22.68 -11.14
CA GLU A 181 -10.37 23.72 -10.12
C GLU A 181 -11.68 24.54 -10.10
N GLY A 182 -12.31 24.65 -8.90
CA GLY A 182 -13.64 25.24 -8.71
C GLY A 182 -14.82 24.29 -8.90
N ILE A 183 -14.59 23.03 -9.29
CA ILE A 183 -15.59 21.96 -9.36
C ILE A 183 -15.50 21.03 -8.14
N TYR A 184 -14.28 20.78 -7.65
CA TYR A 184 -14.05 19.92 -6.48
C TYR A 184 -14.78 20.42 -5.23
N GLY A 185 -15.35 19.49 -4.46
CA GLY A 185 -16.18 19.80 -3.30
C GLY A 185 -17.60 20.28 -3.65
N THR A 186 -18.02 20.21 -4.92
CA THR A 186 -19.38 20.55 -5.38
C THR A 186 -20.13 19.34 -5.91
N ASP A 187 -21.44 19.46 -6.11
CA ASP A 187 -22.29 18.39 -6.69
C ASP A 187 -21.87 17.98 -8.12
N LYS A 188 -21.01 18.77 -8.79
CA LYS A 188 -20.52 18.48 -10.15
C LYS A 188 -19.24 17.66 -10.17
N GLU A 189 -18.61 17.45 -9.03
CA GLU A 189 -17.33 16.75 -8.96
C GLU A 189 -17.41 15.31 -9.49
N GLU A 190 -18.44 14.57 -9.11
CA GLU A 190 -18.60 13.17 -9.52
C GLU A 190 -18.73 13.02 -11.04
N GLU A 191 -19.50 13.89 -11.70
CA GLU A 191 -19.67 13.89 -13.14
C GLU A 191 -18.35 14.24 -13.85
N PHE A 192 -17.67 15.27 -13.39
CA PHE A 192 -16.36 15.68 -13.89
C PHE A 192 -15.33 14.56 -13.77
N ILE A 193 -15.25 13.89 -12.62
CA ILE A 193 -14.31 12.79 -12.41
C ILE A 193 -14.62 11.59 -13.33
N LYS A 194 -15.88 11.24 -13.54
CA LYS A 194 -16.27 10.18 -14.49
C LYS A 194 -15.77 10.46 -15.90
N GLU A 195 -15.79 11.71 -16.33
CA GLU A 195 -15.32 12.13 -17.65
C GLU A 195 -13.80 11.98 -17.80
N ILE A 196 -13.02 12.54 -16.85
CA ILE A 196 -11.56 12.64 -16.99
C ILE A 196 -10.79 11.40 -16.55
N TYR A 197 -11.32 10.66 -15.56
CA TYR A 197 -10.55 9.62 -14.86
C TYR A 197 -10.18 8.44 -15.76
N SER A 198 -11.14 7.95 -16.54
CA SER A 198 -10.94 6.83 -17.46
C SER A 198 -9.92 7.13 -18.57
N ALA A 199 -9.79 8.40 -18.93
CA ALA A 199 -8.82 8.88 -19.93
C ALA A 199 -7.46 9.25 -19.32
N SER A 200 -7.29 9.18 -18.00
CA SER A 200 -6.03 9.45 -17.32
C SER A 200 -5.06 8.29 -17.47
N GLN A 201 -3.76 8.59 -17.48
CA GLN A 201 -2.72 7.56 -17.54
C GLN A 201 -2.77 6.67 -16.29
N SER A 202 -2.73 5.35 -16.50
CA SER A 202 -2.59 4.38 -15.40
C SER A 202 -1.13 4.33 -14.93
N ILE A 203 -0.81 5.01 -13.83
CA ILE A 203 0.54 5.15 -13.29
C ILE A 203 0.49 5.28 -11.76
N SER A 204 1.46 4.72 -11.03
CA SER A 204 1.56 4.95 -9.59
C SER A 204 2.09 6.35 -9.28
N ILE A 205 1.81 6.85 -8.09
CA ILE A 205 2.35 8.14 -7.61
C ILE A 205 3.87 8.11 -7.52
N ASP A 206 4.43 6.94 -7.23
CA ASP A 206 5.87 6.71 -7.18
C ASP A 206 6.53 7.06 -8.52
N TYR A 207 6.10 6.41 -9.60
CA TYR A 207 6.60 6.66 -10.96
C TYR A 207 6.19 8.03 -11.54
N ALA A 208 5.01 8.52 -11.15
CA ALA A 208 4.52 9.78 -11.68
C ALA A 208 5.26 10.99 -11.11
N VAL A 209 5.59 10.92 -9.82
CA VAL A 209 6.10 12.06 -9.03
C VAL A 209 7.36 11.72 -8.25
N LEU A 210 7.33 10.71 -7.35
CA LEU A 210 8.38 10.55 -6.34
C LEU A 210 9.76 10.20 -6.92
N GLU A 211 9.83 9.47 -8.02
CA GLU A 211 11.09 9.18 -8.72
C GLU A 211 11.69 10.40 -9.44
N LYS A 212 10.93 11.48 -9.61
CA LYS A 212 11.33 12.64 -10.43
C LYS A 212 11.44 13.93 -9.64
N ALA A 213 10.76 14.04 -8.53
CA ALA A 213 10.72 15.25 -7.73
C ALA A 213 12.02 15.41 -6.93
N ASP A 214 12.56 16.63 -6.91
CA ASP A 214 13.82 16.93 -6.24
C ASP A 214 13.66 17.21 -4.74
N ASN A 215 12.41 17.35 -4.24
CA ASN A 215 12.10 17.67 -2.86
C ASN A 215 11.50 16.50 -2.08
N VAL A 216 11.95 15.27 -2.36
CA VAL A 216 11.50 14.09 -1.62
C VAL A 216 12.35 13.87 -0.37
N THR A 217 11.71 13.71 0.78
CA THR A 217 12.35 13.40 2.06
C THR A 217 11.89 12.04 2.56
N VAL A 218 12.78 11.28 3.15
CA VAL A 218 12.47 10.04 3.89
C VAL A 218 12.57 10.29 5.38
N LEU A 219 11.56 9.89 6.14
CA LEU A 219 11.63 9.68 7.58
C LEU A 219 11.90 8.20 7.83
N ARG A 220 13.02 7.91 8.46
CA ARG A 220 13.40 6.55 8.87
C ARG A 220 12.57 6.14 10.08
N VAL A 221 11.72 5.15 9.90
CA VAL A 221 10.77 4.69 10.94
C VAL A 221 11.09 3.24 11.33
N ASP A 222 12.24 3.07 11.96
CA ASP A 222 12.63 1.76 12.44
C ASP A 222 11.75 1.35 13.64
N GLY A 223 11.35 0.11 13.65
CA GLY A 223 10.71 -0.45 14.81
C GLY A 223 9.18 -0.37 14.85
N ILE A 224 8.48 0.22 13.89
CA ILE A 224 7.00 0.24 13.87
C ILE A 224 6.36 -1.11 13.54
N GLY A 225 7.17 -2.12 13.16
CA GLY A 225 6.65 -3.44 12.79
C GLY A 225 5.77 -3.37 11.53
N TRP A 226 6.20 -2.61 10.52
CA TRP A 226 5.49 -2.47 9.26
C TRP A 226 5.69 -3.70 8.38
N THR A 227 4.60 -4.16 7.78
CA THR A 227 4.60 -5.09 6.64
C THR A 227 3.35 -4.88 5.78
N ASP A 228 3.43 -5.17 4.50
CA ASP A 228 2.24 -5.33 3.68
C ASP A 228 1.71 -6.78 3.82
N LEU A 229 0.43 -6.99 3.57
CA LEU A 229 -0.17 -8.34 3.50
C LEU A 229 -0.24 -8.87 2.06
N GLY A 230 0.57 -8.33 1.18
CA GLY A 230 0.55 -8.69 -0.23
C GLY A 230 1.10 -10.09 -0.54
N THR A 231 1.61 -10.83 0.46
CA THR A 231 2.21 -12.16 0.29
C THR A 231 1.83 -13.16 1.34
N TRP A 232 1.99 -14.43 1.00
CA TRP A 232 1.92 -15.53 1.94
C TRP A 232 3.05 -15.47 2.97
N GLY A 233 4.25 -15.03 2.56
CA GLY A 233 5.39 -14.82 3.46
C GLY A 233 5.10 -13.76 4.51
N SER A 234 4.64 -12.57 4.12
CA SER A 234 4.26 -11.53 5.07
C SER A 234 3.10 -11.95 5.97
N LEU A 235 2.13 -12.68 5.42
CA LEU A 235 1.04 -13.27 6.23
C LEU A 235 1.60 -14.27 7.27
N TYR A 236 2.54 -15.13 6.86
CA TYR A 236 3.18 -16.08 7.77
C TYR A 236 3.90 -15.36 8.91
N ASP A 237 4.65 -14.29 8.60
CA ASP A 237 5.47 -13.59 9.59
C ASP A 237 4.64 -12.96 10.70
N VAL A 238 3.46 -12.42 10.38
CA VAL A 238 2.58 -11.70 11.32
C VAL A 238 1.51 -12.58 11.97
N SER A 239 1.26 -13.78 11.42
CA SER A 239 0.20 -14.66 11.93
C SER A 239 0.65 -15.47 13.14
N PRO A 240 -0.27 -15.77 14.09
CA PRO A 240 -0.01 -16.73 15.16
C PRO A 240 0.37 -18.11 14.60
N LYS A 241 1.38 -18.72 15.19
CA LYS A 241 1.88 -20.05 14.81
C LYS A 241 1.56 -21.09 15.88
N ASN A 242 1.25 -22.29 15.48
CA ASN A 242 1.19 -23.42 16.41
C ASN A 242 2.59 -23.84 16.87
N HIS A 243 2.67 -24.90 17.71
CA HIS A 243 3.94 -25.41 18.25
C HIS A 243 4.95 -25.81 17.14
N ASP A 244 4.46 -26.31 16.01
CA ASP A 244 5.27 -26.78 14.87
C ASP A 244 5.53 -25.67 13.83
N GLY A 245 5.27 -24.42 14.18
CA GLY A 245 5.49 -23.28 13.29
C GLY A 245 4.45 -23.10 12.18
N ASN A 246 3.35 -23.85 12.17
CA ASN A 246 2.33 -23.73 11.14
C ASN A 246 1.38 -22.57 11.44
N VAL A 247 1.03 -21.80 10.40
CA VAL A 247 -0.06 -20.82 10.39
C VAL A 247 -1.32 -21.49 9.86
N LEU A 248 -2.37 -21.53 10.66
CA LEU A 248 -3.63 -22.18 10.33
C LEU A 248 -4.75 -21.15 10.30
N GLN A 249 -5.26 -20.85 9.11
CA GLN A 249 -6.38 -19.94 8.89
C GLN A 249 -7.57 -20.72 8.31
N GLY A 250 -8.74 -20.55 8.92
CA GLY A 250 -9.94 -21.26 8.52
C GLY A 250 -10.33 -22.31 9.56
N THR A 251 -11.03 -23.37 9.13
CA THR A 251 -11.70 -24.27 10.04
C THR A 251 -10.84 -25.46 10.51
N LYS A 252 -11.25 -26.67 10.29
CA LYS A 252 -10.69 -27.87 10.90
C LYS A 252 -9.42 -28.33 10.17
N THR A 253 -8.24 -28.06 10.74
CA THR A 253 -6.96 -28.50 10.17
C THR A 253 -6.25 -29.45 11.14
N MET A 254 -5.79 -30.60 10.66
CA MET A 254 -4.97 -31.56 11.37
C MET A 254 -3.60 -31.65 10.70
N MET A 255 -2.55 -31.34 11.45
CA MET A 255 -1.17 -31.40 10.98
C MET A 255 -0.47 -32.61 11.64
N MET A 256 0.20 -33.42 10.84
CA MET A 256 0.94 -34.60 11.27
C MET A 256 2.37 -34.54 10.73
N ASN A 257 3.38 -34.48 11.59
CA ASN A 257 4.79 -34.38 11.21
C ASN A 257 5.02 -33.32 10.11
N SER A 258 4.43 -32.12 10.29
CA SER A 258 4.38 -31.08 9.25
C SER A 258 4.69 -29.74 9.88
N HIS A 259 5.68 -29.00 9.33
CA HIS A 259 6.24 -27.81 9.98
C HIS A 259 6.26 -26.59 9.04
N ASN A 260 6.15 -25.39 9.64
CA ASN A 260 6.32 -24.11 8.96
C ASN A 260 5.38 -23.87 7.76
N ASN A 261 4.24 -24.52 7.71
CA ASN A 261 3.28 -24.37 6.62
C ASN A 261 2.33 -23.19 6.85
N ILE A 262 1.75 -22.70 5.77
CA ILE A 262 0.58 -21.84 5.80
C ILE A 262 -0.58 -22.62 5.23
N VAL A 263 -1.63 -22.83 6.02
CA VAL A 263 -2.87 -23.48 5.59
C VAL A 263 -3.99 -22.48 5.70
N SER A 264 -4.55 -22.08 4.58
CA SER A 264 -5.70 -21.16 4.49
C SER A 264 -6.84 -21.87 3.77
N THR A 265 -7.92 -22.13 4.50
CA THR A 265 -9.07 -22.89 3.98
C THR A 265 -10.37 -22.12 4.16
N GLN A 266 -11.27 -22.30 3.21
CA GLN A 266 -12.62 -21.72 3.25
C GLN A 266 -13.67 -22.81 3.57
N GLY A 267 -14.74 -22.40 4.26
CA GLY A 267 -15.86 -23.28 4.59
C GLY A 267 -15.54 -24.29 5.69
N ASP A 268 -16.33 -25.38 5.75
CA ASP A 268 -16.29 -26.42 6.81
C ASP A 268 -15.44 -27.64 6.46
N LYS A 269 -14.56 -27.55 5.47
CA LYS A 269 -13.71 -28.68 5.08
C LYS A 269 -12.74 -29.06 6.20
N LEU A 270 -12.59 -30.36 6.47
CA LEU A 270 -11.47 -30.88 7.23
C LEU A 270 -10.27 -31.05 6.30
N VAL A 271 -9.16 -30.41 6.64
CA VAL A 271 -7.88 -30.55 5.93
C VAL A 271 -6.92 -31.35 6.82
N VAL A 272 -6.38 -32.44 6.28
CA VAL A 272 -5.35 -33.23 6.95
C VAL A 272 -4.07 -33.14 6.12
N VAL A 273 -2.98 -32.74 6.77
CA VAL A 273 -1.67 -32.59 6.15
C VAL A 273 -0.68 -33.44 6.90
N SER A 274 0.10 -34.26 6.19
CA SER A 274 1.10 -35.13 6.77
C SER A 274 2.41 -35.07 5.99
N GLU A 275 3.55 -35.08 6.70
CA GLU A 275 4.91 -35.11 6.15
C GLU A 275 5.21 -33.94 5.16
N LEU A 276 4.69 -32.74 5.42
CA LEU A 276 4.85 -31.59 4.55
C LEU A 276 5.44 -30.41 5.32
N ASP A 277 6.57 -29.87 4.86
CA ASP A 277 7.27 -28.76 5.49
C ASP A 277 7.46 -27.59 4.52
N ASP A 278 7.28 -26.34 5.03
CA ASP A 278 7.47 -25.10 4.28
C ASP A 278 6.56 -24.94 3.04
N TYR A 279 5.29 -25.32 3.15
CA TYR A 279 4.31 -25.18 2.06
C TYR A 279 3.25 -24.12 2.32
N ILE A 280 2.70 -23.60 1.23
CA ILE A 280 1.47 -22.85 1.16
C ILE A 280 0.38 -23.81 0.67
N ILE A 281 -0.67 -23.96 1.46
CA ILE A 281 -1.89 -24.70 1.14
C ILE A 281 -3.05 -23.73 1.22
N ALA A 282 -3.58 -23.33 0.07
CA ALA A 282 -4.66 -22.37 -0.03
C ALA A 282 -5.85 -22.96 -0.78
N ASP A 283 -6.98 -23.03 -0.12
CA ASP A 283 -8.25 -23.53 -0.67
C ASP A 283 -9.23 -22.38 -0.89
N SER A 284 -9.82 -22.34 -2.06
CA SER A 284 -10.94 -21.47 -2.42
C SER A 284 -12.14 -22.31 -2.84
N GLU A 285 -13.25 -21.68 -3.26
CA GLU A 285 -14.48 -22.41 -3.63
C GLU A 285 -14.26 -23.53 -4.64
N ASN A 286 -13.41 -23.29 -5.64
CA ASN A 286 -13.23 -24.18 -6.79
C ASN A 286 -11.76 -24.50 -7.12
N ALA A 287 -10.81 -24.06 -6.30
CA ALA A 287 -9.40 -24.30 -6.53
C ALA A 287 -8.64 -24.59 -5.23
N LEU A 288 -7.70 -25.51 -5.31
CA LEU A 288 -6.74 -25.82 -4.24
C LEU A 288 -5.33 -25.63 -4.76
N LEU A 289 -4.58 -24.74 -4.09
CA LEU A 289 -3.17 -24.50 -4.36
C LEU A 289 -2.31 -25.17 -3.30
N ILE A 290 -1.31 -25.95 -3.71
CA ILE A 290 -0.29 -26.51 -2.84
C ILE A 290 1.07 -26.27 -3.49
N VAL A 291 1.87 -25.37 -2.90
CA VAL A 291 3.19 -24.97 -3.43
C VAL A 291 4.19 -24.75 -2.30
N PRO A 292 5.49 -25.02 -2.51
CA PRO A 292 6.51 -24.62 -1.55
C PRO A 292 6.48 -23.12 -1.30
N ARG A 293 6.71 -22.67 -0.06
CA ARG A 293 6.81 -21.24 0.30
C ARG A 293 7.89 -20.52 -0.52
N SER A 294 8.99 -21.22 -0.82
CA SER A 294 10.07 -20.72 -1.70
C SER A 294 9.62 -20.39 -3.13
N GLU A 295 8.49 -20.95 -3.57
CA GLU A 295 7.92 -20.77 -4.90
C GLU A 295 6.81 -19.70 -4.95
N GLU A 296 6.58 -18.99 -3.85
CA GLU A 296 5.52 -17.97 -3.72
C GLU A 296 5.48 -16.98 -4.89
N GLN A 297 6.65 -16.52 -5.33
CA GLN A 297 6.75 -15.57 -6.44
C GLN A 297 6.20 -16.12 -7.78
N LYS A 298 6.15 -17.44 -7.93
CA LYS A 298 5.64 -18.12 -9.13
C LYS A 298 4.10 -18.27 -9.13
N ILE A 299 3.42 -18.05 -8.02
CA ILE A 299 1.96 -18.20 -7.92
C ILE A 299 1.24 -17.38 -8.99
N ARG A 300 1.68 -16.15 -9.27
CA ARG A 300 1.09 -15.34 -10.36
C ARG A 300 1.25 -15.96 -11.74
N THR A 301 2.31 -16.73 -11.96
CA THR A 301 2.51 -17.47 -13.21
C THR A 301 1.56 -18.65 -13.27
N TYR A 302 1.43 -19.42 -12.16
CA TYR A 302 0.49 -20.53 -12.07
C TYR A 302 -0.96 -20.07 -12.31
N VAL A 303 -1.39 -18.98 -11.69
CA VAL A 303 -2.72 -18.39 -11.93
C VAL A 303 -2.93 -18.05 -13.41
N ARG A 304 -1.94 -17.46 -14.09
CA ARG A 304 -2.04 -17.16 -15.54
C ARG A 304 -2.14 -18.41 -16.41
N GLU A 305 -1.39 -19.45 -16.08
CA GLU A 305 -1.43 -20.74 -16.81
C GLU A 305 -2.75 -21.46 -16.60
N VAL A 306 -3.27 -21.47 -15.36
CA VAL A 306 -4.59 -22.03 -15.04
C VAL A 306 -5.68 -21.29 -15.81
N LYS A 307 -5.65 -19.96 -15.79
CA LYS A 307 -6.60 -19.12 -16.54
C LYS A 307 -6.55 -19.40 -18.04
N ALA A 308 -5.36 -19.52 -18.62
CA ALA A 308 -5.19 -19.85 -20.05
C ALA A 308 -5.69 -21.23 -20.42
N THR A 309 -5.62 -22.20 -19.49
CA THR A 309 -5.96 -23.61 -19.74
C THR A 309 -7.42 -23.93 -19.43
N TYR A 310 -7.95 -23.37 -18.32
CA TYR A 310 -9.25 -23.77 -17.75
C TYR A 310 -10.28 -22.63 -17.72
N GLY A 311 -9.87 -21.38 -17.97
CA GLY A 311 -10.75 -20.20 -17.99
C GLY A 311 -10.63 -19.29 -16.77
N ASP A 312 -11.42 -18.19 -16.81
CA ASP A 312 -11.35 -17.10 -15.80
C ASP A 312 -12.03 -17.42 -14.46
N GLU A 313 -12.72 -18.54 -14.37
CA GLU A 313 -13.46 -18.96 -13.16
C GLU A 313 -12.53 -19.43 -12.03
N TYR A 314 -11.29 -19.79 -12.35
CA TYR A 314 -10.27 -20.20 -11.38
C TYR A 314 -9.31 -19.04 -11.11
N LYS A 315 -9.66 -18.16 -10.16
CA LYS A 315 -8.87 -16.96 -9.81
C LYS A 315 -8.33 -17.03 -8.40
#